data_dd44abcf3bf60d18126c6a5e14510396
#
_entry.id   dd44abcf3bf60d18126c6a5e14510396
#
_cell.length_a   1.000
_cell.length_b   1.000
_cell.length_c   1.000
_cell.angle_alpha   90.00
_cell.angle_beta   90.00
_cell.angle_gamma   90.00
#
_symmetry.space_group_name_H-M   'P 1'
#
loop_
_entity.id
_entity.type
_entity.pdbx_description
1 polymer ?
#
loop_
_entity_poly.entity_id
_entity_poly.type
_entity_poly.pdbx_seq_one_letter_code
_entity_poly.pdbx_strand_id
1 'polypeptide(L)'
;MGMKQSNEIAPRQEYVGWADIESVEYKYPPRNSVKYVLRITLVGSSPRVWREIAVPSNIKLTSLAYVIVLAMGWEESHLSMFKKWRKEYHVYKDGADMYDYPIEDASDYALCDLLAAGEEMTFIYDFGDTWRHTVKVLECVDYGKEEKQHIRLLDGKNACPPNDVGGIHGYKEMLKVIKEDPDSEEAWEYYTWLGSKWNEKFFPAIDTAIALNELNCKPSVNPVL
;
A
#
# COMPACT_ATOMS: atom_id res chain seq x y z
N MET A 1 -17.11 5.55 -39.83
CA MET A 1 -16.79 6.75 -39.07
C MET A 1 -16.93 6.41 -37.61
N GLY A 2 -15.86 5.94 -37.01
CA GLY A 2 -15.82 5.44 -35.61
C GLY A 2 -15.28 6.53 -34.70
N MET A 3 -16.12 6.99 -33.79
CA MET A 3 -15.70 7.92 -32.74
C MET A 3 -14.78 7.16 -31.75
N LYS A 4 -13.51 7.58 -31.68
CA LYS A 4 -12.61 7.23 -30.57
C LYS A 4 -13.11 8.00 -29.34
N GLN A 5 -13.68 7.29 -28.37
CA GLN A 5 -13.84 7.85 -27.02
C GLN A 5 -12.45 7.95 -26.40
N SER A 6 -11.96 9.17 -26.27
CA SER A 6 -10.82 9.50 -25.44
C SER A 6 -11.23 9.26 -23.98
N ASN A 7 -10.58 8.33 -23.30
CA ASN A 7 -10.62 8.24 -21.83
C ASN A 7 -9.87 9.45 -21.25
N GLU A 8 -10.49 10.60 -21.25
CA GLU A 8 -10.06 11.70 -20.42
C GLU A 8 -10.33 11.33 -18.95
N ILE A 9 -9.26 11.09 -18.21
CA ILE A 9 -9.31 11.02 -16.77
C ILE A 9 -9.71 12.41 -16.29
N ALA A 10 -10.89 12.52 -15.68
CA ALA A 10 -11.36 13.78 -15.12
C ALA A 10 -10.28 14.37 -14.19
N PRO A 11 -10.04 15.69 -14.25
CA PRO A 11 -9.05 16.32 -13.40
C PRO A 11 -9.44 16.09 -11.95
N ARG A 12 -8.47 15.69 -11.13
CA ARG A 12 -8.61 15.41 -9.69
C ARG A 12 -8.92 16.72 -8.97
N GLN A 13 -10.22 17.05 -8.84
CA GLN A 13 -10.68 18.33 -8.28
C GLN A 13 -10.34 18.52 -6.77
N GLU A 14 -9.90 17.49 -6.06
CA GLU A 14 -9.55 17.59 -4.63
C GLU A 14 -8.12 18.06 -4.34
N TYR A 15 -7.33 18.32 -5.37
CA TYR A 15 -5.94 18.79 -5.26
C TYR A 15 -5.76 20.26 -5.65
N VAL A 16 -6.84 21.07 -5.57
CA VAL A 16 -6.76 22.52 -5.82
C VAL A 16 -5.99 23.17 -4.68
N GLY A 17 -4.73 23.39 -4.89
CA GLY A 17 -3.80 23.97 -3.92
C GLY A 17 -2.34 23.59 -4.19
N TRP A 18 -2.09 22.92 -5.29
CA TRP A 18 -0.75 22.61 -5.79
C TRP A 18 -0.21 23.81 -6.57
N ALA A 19 -0.09 24.95 -5.91
CA ALA A 19 0.55 26.10 -6.54
C ALA A 19 2.04 25.83 -6.65
N ASP A 20 2.54 25.91 -7.86
CA ASP A 20 3.91 26.15 -8.30
C ASP A 20 4.99 25.90 -7.24
N ILE A 21 5.34 24.63 -7.03
CA ILE A 21 6.59 24.29 -6.38
C ILE A 21 7.65 24.53 -7.43
N GLU A 22 8.22 25.75 -7.45
CA GLU A 22 9.52 25.95 -8.10
C GLU A 22 10.45 24.85 -7.64
N SER A 23 11.03 24.14 -8.59
CA SER A 23 11.86 22.95 -8.40
C SER A 23 13.09 23.25 -7.54
N VAL A 24 12.92 23.20 -6.24
CA VAL A 24 14.03 23.01 -5.32
C VAL A 24 14.19 21.51 -5.19
N GLU A 25 15.24 20.95 -5.80
CA GLU A 25 15.61 19.55 -5.65
C GLU A 25 15.96 19.25 -4.19
N TYR A 26 14.97 19.04 -3.34
CA TYR A 26 15.18 18.42 -2.06
C TYR A 26 15.26 16.90 -2.29
N LYS A 27 16.46 16.34 -2.18
CA LYS A 27 16.62 14.88 -2.20
C LYS A 27 15.83 14.23 -1.06
N TYR A 28 15.72 14.94 0.08
CA TYR A 28 14.92 14.57 1.25
C TYR A 28 14.29 15.85 1.83
N PRO A 29 12.97 16.01 1.74
CA PRO A 29 12.30 17.18 2.31
C PRO A 29 12.42 17.21 3.84
N PRO A 30 12.25 18.37 4.47
CA PRO A 30 12.23 18.50 5.92
C PRO A 30 11.19 17.56 6.53
N ARG A 31 11.56 16.80 7.57
CA ARG A 31 10.79 15.68 8.13
C ARG A 31 9.34 16.01 8.50
N ASN A 32 8.99 17.27 8.78
CA ASN A 32 7.70 17.64 9.38
C ASN A 32 6.82 18.52 8.49
N SER A 33 7.18 18.77 7.23
CA SER A 33 6.50 19.78 6.42
C SER A 33 5.76 19.25 5.20
N VAL A 34 5.91 17.98 4.86
CA VAL A 34 5.37 17.48 3.60
C VAL A 34 4.65 16.14 3.75
N LYS A 35 3.65 15.92 2.92
CA LYS A 35 3.01 14.63 2.71
C LYS A 35 3.52 14.00 1.41
N TYR A 36 3.59 12.69 1.42
CA TYR A 36 3.83 11.90 0.22
C TYR A 36 2.53 11.30 -0.28
N VAL A 37 2.34 11.37 -1.57
CA VAL A 37 1.35 10.54 -2.28
C VAL A 37 2.06 9.28 -2.72
N LEU A 38 1.62 8.16 -2.19
CA LEU A 38 2.19 6.85 -2.47
C LEU A 38 1.26 6.05 -3.37
N ARG A 39 1.83 5.39 -4.38
CA ARG A 39 1.19 4.28 -5.08
C ARG A 39 1.77 2.97 -4.56
N ILE A 40 0.90 2.13 -4.03
CA ILE A 40 1.20 0.76 -3.59
C ILE A 40 0.61 -0.18 -4.64
N THR A 41 1.44 -1.00 -5.27
CA THR A 41 1.00 -1.94 -6.32
C THR A 41 1.41 -3.35 -5.95
N LEU A 42 0.45 -4.27 -5.89
CA LEU A 42 0.72 -5.70 -5.68
C LEU A 42 1.35 -6.29 -6.94
N VAL A 43 2.59 -6.73 -6.80
CA VAL A 43 3.40 -7.25 -7.90
C VAL A 43 2.84 -8.59 -8.38
N GLY A 44 2.67 -8.71 -9.69
CA GLY A 44 2.20 -9.93 -10.32
C GLY A 44 0.69 -10.15 -10.31
N SER A 45 -0.10 -9.26 -9.68
CA SER A 45 -1.56 -9.35 -9.69
C SER A 45 -2.16 -9.08 -11.07
N SER A 46 -3.18 -9.85 -11.43
CA SER A 46 -3.99 -9.68 -12.65
C SER A 46 -5.44 -10.08 -12.32
N PRO A 47 -6.37 -9.12 -12.32
CA PRO A 47 -6.22 -7.70 -12.61
C PRO A 47 -5.27 -6.98 -11.62
N ARG A 48 -4.66 -5.88 -12.06
CA ARG A 48 -3.69 -5.14 -11.23
C ARG A 48 -4.35 -4.54 -9.99
N VAL A 49 -3.92 -4.99 -8.83
CA VAL A 49 -4.34 -4.46 -7.53
C VAL A 49 -3.41 -3.32 -7.10
N TRP A 50 -3.98 -2.18 -6.75
CA TRP A 50 -3.20 -1.04 -6.28
C TRP A 50 -4.03 -0.11 -5.39
N ARG A 51 -3.32 0.69 -4.58
CA ARG A 51 -3.87 1.77 -3.74
C ARG A 51 -3.02 3.02 -3.91
N GLU A 52 -3.67 4.18 -3.86
CA GLU A 52 -3.02 5.47 -3.66
C GLU A 52 -3.41 6.02 -2.30
N ILE A 53 -2.42 6.38 -1.52
CA ILE A 53 -2.61 6.95 -0.18
C ILE A 53 -1.76 8.19 -0.01
N ALA A 54 -2.24 9.14 0.79
CA ALA A 54 -1.43 10.24 1.30
C ALA A 54 -1.00 9.91 2.72
N VAL A 55 0.28 10.12 3.03
CA VAL A 55 0.86 9.90 4.35
C VAL A 55 1.84 11.03 4.71
N PRO A 56 2.08 11.33 5.99
CA PRO A 56 3.19 12.19 6.40
C PRO A 56 4.53 11.63 5.87
N SER A 57 5.40 12.48 5.34
CA SER A 57 6.70 12.02 4.83
C SER A 57 7.59 11.43 5.93
N ASN A 58 7.41 11.89 7.17
CA ASN A 58 8.13 11.41 8.36
C ASN A 58 7.49 10.19 9.03
N ILE A 59 6.47 9.56 8.40
CA ILE A 59 5.88 8.33 8.92
C ILE A 59 6.96 7.27 9.13
N LYS A 60 6.96 6.63 10.29
CA LYS A 60 7.87 5.51 10.57
C LYS A 60 7.53 4.32 9.68
N LEU A 61 8.53 3.56 9.26
CA LEU A 61 8.29 2.40 8.40
C LEU A 61 7.39 1.35 9.07
N THR A 62 7.46 1.19 10.39
CA THR A 62 6.55 0.32 11.15
C THR A 62 5.09 0.75 10.99
N SER A 63 4.81 2.05 11.16
CA SER A 63 3.47 2.60 10.95
C SER A 63 3.04 2.52 9.49
N LEU A 64 3.96 2.76 8.54
CA LEU A 64 3.68 2.65 7.12
C LEU A 64 3.32 1.21 6.72
N ALA A 65 4.00 0.21 7.27
CA ALA A 65 3.67 -1.20 7.04
C ALA A 65 2.21 -1.49 7.43
N TYR A 66 1.81 -1.06 8.63
CA TYR A 66 0.43 -1.20 9.10
C TYR A 66 -0.57 -0.49 8.18
N VAL A 67 -0.27 0.75 7.77
CA VAL A 67 -1.10 1.50 6.82
C VAL A 67 -1.25 0.77 5.49
N ILE A 68 -0.17 0.18 4.95
CA ILE A 68 -0.22 -0.57 3.69
C ILE A 68 -1.07 -1.82 3.83
N VAL A 69 -0.86 -2.62 4.88
CA VAL A 69 -1.63 -3.85 5.15
C VAL A 69 -3.12 -3.52 5.22
N LEU A 70 -3.49 -2.50 5.99
CA LEU A 70 -4.87 -2.06 6.13
C LEU A 70 -5.45 -1.50 4.82
N ALA A 71 -4.68 -0.69 4.07
CA ALA A 71 -5.10 -0.15 2.77
C ALA A 71 -5.32 -1.26 1.72
N MET A 72 -4.56 -2.33 1.79
CA MET A 72 -4.76 -3.50 0.94
C MET A 72 -6.00 -4.29 1.34
N GLY A 73 -6.42 -4.27 2.60
CA GLY A 73 -7.59 -4.98 3.14
C GLY A 73 -7.22 -6.25 3.89
N TRP A 74 -5.98 -6.38 4.32
CA TRP A 74 -5.51 -7.46 5.18
C TRP A 74 -5.53 -7.07 6.65
N GLU A 75 -5.50 -8.07 7.52
CA GLU A 75 -5.24 -7.92 8.95
C GLU A 75 -3.74 -8.00 9.23
N GLU A 76 -3.26 -7.32 10.26
CA GLU A 76 -1.87 -7.40 10.69
C GLU A 76 -1.62 -8.70 11.49
N SER A 77 -1.42 -9.80 10.79
CA SER A 77 -1.23 -11.14 11.36
C SER A 77 0.11 -11.78 11.00
N HIS A 78 0.84 -11.20 10.06
CA HIS A 78 2.08 -11.77 9.52
C HIS A 78 3.25 -10.80 9.58
N LEU A 79 4.48 -11.34 9.53
CA LEU A 79 5.70 -10.57 9.47
C LEU A 79 5.81 -9.78 8.17
N SER A 80 6.48 -8.64 8.24
CA SER A 80 6.68 -7.78 7.09
C SER A 80 8.02 -7.06 7.12
N MET A 81 8.48 -6.65 5.92
CA MET A 81 9.71 -5.88 5.77
C MET A 81 9.65 -4.96 4.57
N PHE A 82 10.45 -3.90 4.61
CA PHE A 82 10.77 -3.09 3.44
C PHE A 82 12.14 -3.47 2.90
N LYS A 83 12.30 -3.27 1.59
CA LYS A 83 13.54 -3.56 0.89
C LYS A 83 13.89 -2.43 -0.04
N LYS A 84 15.06 -1.81 0.16
CA LYS A 84 15.61 -0.83 -0.79
C LYS A 84 17.05 -1.18 -1.11
N TRP A 85 17.35 -1.43 -2.39
CA TRP A 85 18.63 -1.95 -2.89
C TRP A 85 19.01 -3.28 -2.20
N ARG A 86 20.09 -3.26 -1.40
CA ARG A 86 20.60 -4.45 -0.68
C ARG A 86 20.26 -4.45 0.81
N LYS A 87 19.50 -3.45 1.29
CA LYS A 87 19.12 -3.32 2.69
C LYS A 87 17.69 -3.81 2.91
N GLU A 88 17.49 -4.48 4.01
CA GLU A 88 16.21 -4.96 4.51
C GLU A 88 15.89 -4.30 5.84
N TYR A 89 14.66 -3.77 5.97
CA TYR A 89 14.15 -3.07 7.14
C TYR A 89 12.98 -3.88 7.68
N HIS A 90 13.22 -4.65 8.73
CA HIS A 90 12.23 -5.56 9.31
C HIS A 90 11.32 -4.81 10.28
N VAL A 91 10.00 -5.03 10.17
CA VAL A 91 8.99 -4.38 11.02
C VAL A 91 9.01 -4.95 12.43
N TYR A 92 9.30 -6.25 12.56
CA TYR A 92 9.50 -6.92 13.83
C TYR A 92 10.88 -7.53 13.85
N LYS A 93 11.63 -7.24 14.92
CA LYS A 93 13.02 -7.67 15.07
C LYS A 93 13.17 -8.99 15.84
N ASP A 94 12.05 -9.56 16.31
CA ASP A 94 12.08 -10.85 17.00
C ASP A 94 12.61 -11.93 16.06
N GLY A 95 13.73 -12.53 16.42
CA GLY A 95 14.45 -13.49 15.57
C GLY A 95 15.54 -12.89 14.67
N ALA A 96 15.96 -11.65 14.90
CA ALA A 96 17.09 -11.04 14.17
C ALA A 96 18.36 -11.90 14.15
N ASP A 97 18.58 -12.66 15.21
CA ASP A 97 19.70 -13.60 15.34
C ASP A 97 19.60 -14.83 14.41
N MET A 98 18.47 -15.02 13.75
CA MET A 98 18.26 -16.10 12.76
C MET A 98 18.77 -15.74 11.36
N TYR A 99 19.16 -14.49 11.12
CA TYR A 99 19.66 -14.05 9.82
C TYR A 99 21.18 -14.00 9.81
N ASP A 100 21.79 -14.64 8.81
CA ASP A 100 23.25 -14.64 8.60
C ASP A 100 23.78 -13.29 8.02
N TYR A 101 22.92 -12.28 7.93
CA TYR A 101 23.26 -10.96 7.40
C TYR A 101 22.60 -9.85 8.24
N PRO A 102 23.18 -8.64 8.26
CA PRO A 102 22.64 -7.54 9.04
C PRO A 102 21.30 -7.08 8.48
N ILE A 103 20.29 -7.02 9.35
CA ILE A 103 18.99 -6.42 9.09
C ILE A 103 18.86 -5.09 9.84
N GLU A 104 18.12 -4.15 9.26
CA GLU A 104 17.81 -2.87 9.90
C GLU A 104 16.46 -2.96 10.62
N ASP A 105 16.31 -2.25 11.72
CA ASP A 105 15.03 -2.11 12.42
C ASP A 105 14.19 -1.03 11.73
N ALA A 106 13.02 -1.39 11.24
CA ALA A 106 12.13 -0.46 10.55
C ALA A 106 11.67 0.70 11.46
N SER A 107 11.67 0.52 12.79
CA SER A 107 11.31 1.56 13.74
C SER A 107 12.31 2.72 13.80
N ASP A 108 13.55 2.50 13.39
CA ASP A 108 14.59 3.52 13.39
C ASP A 108 14.43 4.52 12.22
N TYR A 109 13.72 4.14 11.16
CA TYR A 109 13.64 4.88 9.90
C TYR A 109 12.29 5.51 9.66
N ALA A 110 12.28 6.75 9.14
CA ALA A 110 11.12 7.37 8.54
C ALA A 110 11.15 7.19 7.02
N LEU A 111 9.98 7.27 6.37
CA LEU A 111 9.86 7.12 4.93
C LEU A 111 10.75 8.11 4.17
N CYS A 112 10.80 9.38 4.61
CA CYS A 112 11.63 10.42 4.01
C CYS A 112 13.15 10.24 4.21
N ASP A 113 13.57 9.32 5.08
CA ASP A 113 15.00 8.96 5.19
C ASP A 113 15.45 8.08 4.02
N LEU A 114 14.48 7.42 3.36
CA LEU A 114 14.74 6.41 2.35
C LEU A 114 14.27 6.80 0.96
N LEU A 115 13.16 7.52 0.82
CA LEU A 115 12.56 7.84 -0.47
C LEU A 115 12.36 9.34 -0.67
N ALA A 116 12.65 9.78 -1.88
CA ALA A 116 12.25 11.06 -2.43
C ALA A 116 11.14 10.88 -3.49
N ALA A 117 10.59 11.99 -3.99
CA ALA A 117 9.61 11.96 -5.08
C ALA A 117 10.17 11.23 -6.32
N GLY A 118 9.38 10.33 -6.88
CA GLY A 118 9.75 9.48 -8.02
C GLY A 118 10.47 8.19 -7.65
N GLU A 119 11.00 8.07 -6.42
CA GLU A 119 11.68 6.85 -5.96
C GLU A 119 10.68 5.80 -5.45
N GLU A 120 11.16 4.57 -5.36
CA GLU A 120 10.37 3.43 -4.92
C GLU A 120 11.19 2.45 -4.07
N MET A 121 10.49 1.63 -3.28
CA MET A 121 11.02 0.50 -2.56
C MET A 121 10.04 -0.67 -2.62
N THR A 122 10.50 -1.85 -2.24
CA THR A 122 9.64 -3.03 -2.11
C THR A 122 9.14 -3.14 -0.67
N PHE A 123 7.85 -3.45 -0.51
CA PHE A 123 7.27 -3.93 0.74
C PHE A 123 6.88 -5.38 0.57
N ILE A 124 7.24 -6.23 1.52
CA ILE A 124 6.91 -7.66 1.54
C ILE A 124 6.11 -7.90 2.81
N TYR A 125 4.91 -8.44 2.64
CA TYR A 125 4.03 -8.87 3.71
C TYR A 125 3.85 -10.37 3.63
N ASP A 126 3.81 -11.04 4.78
CA ASP A 126 3.72 -12.48 4.93
C ASP A 126 4.86 -13.22 4.22
N PHE A 127 5.83 -13.72 5.00
CA PHE A 127 7.00 -14.40 4.42
C PHE A 127 6.67 -15.80 3.86
N GLY A 128 5.51 -16.38 4.24
CA GLY A 128 4.99 -17.61 3.67
C GLY A 128 4.46 -17.37 2.26
N ASP A 129 3.45 -16.52 2.12
CA ASP A 129 2.82 -16.15 0.84
C ASP A 129 3.65 -15.18 0.01
N THR A 130 4.55 -14.45 0.65
CA THR A 130 5.48 -13.49 0.02
C THR A 130 4.75 -12.44 -0.84
N TRP A 131 3.77 -11.73 -0.26
CA TRP A 131 3.06 -10.65 -0.93
C TRP A 131 3.97 -9.46 -1.17
N ARG A 132 4.47 -9.31 -2.39
CA ARG A 132 5.37 -8.22 -2.79
C ARG A 132 4.61 -7.03 -3.34
N HIS A 133 4.97 -5.85 -2.85
CA HIS A 133 4.40 -4.59 -3.32
C HIS A 133 5.51 -3.64 -3.75
N THR A 134 5.26 -2.91 -4.83
CA THR A 134 6.04 -1.70 -5.12
C THR A 134 5.39 -0.54 -4.39
N VAL A 135 6.15 0.15 -3.55
CA VAL A 135 5.75 1.38 -2.85
C VAL A 135 6.50 2.53 -3.50
N LYS A 136 5.80 3.34 -4.29
CA LYS A 136 6.37 4.45 -5.06
C LYS A 136 5.86 5.78 -4.55
N VAL A 137 6.76 6.73 -4.32
CA VAL A 137 6.41 8.13 -4.08
C VAL A 137 6.07 8.78 -5.41
N LEU A 138 4.79 9.07 -5.64
CA LEU A 138 4.35 9.76 -6.84
C LEU A 138 4.65 11.26 -6.74
N GLU A 139 4.36 11.82 -5.59
CA GLU A 139 4.39 13.26 -5.37
C GLU A 139 4.76 13.58 -3.94
N CYS A 140 5.35 14.76 -3.76
CA CYS A 140 5.71 15.35 -2.48
C CYS A 140 5.01 16.70 -2.39
N VAL A 141 4.19 16.88 -1.35
CA VAL A 141 3.33 18.06 -1.20
C VAL A 141 3.52 18.73 0.13
N ASP A 142 3.64 20.04 0.13
CA ASP A 142 3.68 20.81 1.37
C ASP A 142 2.32 20.77 2.08
N TYR A 143 2.36 20.56 3.40
CA TYR A 143 1.19 20.82 4.23
C TYR A 143 1.00 22.34 4.27
N GLY A 144 -0.11 22.84 3.78
CA GLY A 144 -0.51 24.22 4.05
C GLY A 144 -0.52 24.47 5.58
N LYS A 145 -0.37 25.72 6.01
CA LYS A 145 -0.25 26.10 7.45
C LYS A 145 -1.37 25.60 8.36
N GLU A 146 -2.47 25.12 7.80
CA GLU A 146 -3.67 24.70 8.52
C GLU A 146 -4.01 23.20 8.34
N GLU A 147 -3.29 22.45 7.50
CA GLU A 147 -3.62 21.05 7.24
C GLU A 147 -2.94 20.14 8.28
N LYS A 148 -3.75 19.34 8.98
CA LYS A 148 -3.22 18.30 9.88
C LYS A 148 -2.57 17.17 9.06
N GLN A 149 -1.53 16.58 9.62
CA GLN A 149 -0.85 15.41 9.03
C GLN A 149 -1.77 14.19 9.15
N HIS A 150 -2.56 13.91 8.12
CA HIS A 150 -3.49 12.79 8.10
C HIS A 150 -3.11 11.75 7.05
N ILE A 151 -3.32 10.48 7.41
CA ILE A 151 -3.32 9.37 6.48
C ILE A 151 -4.66 9.37 5.76
N ARG A 152 -4.65 9.31 4.43
CA ARG A 152 -5.87 9.30 3.61
C ARG A 152 -5.77 8.29 2.46
N LEU A 153 -6.84 7.56 2.23
CA LEU A 153 -7.03 6.88 0.95
C LEU A 153 -7.38 7.92 -0.11
N LEU A 154 -6.71 7.87 -1.25
CA LEU A 154 -6.95 8.76 -2.38
C LEU A 154 -7.66 8.03 -3.53
N ASP A 155 -7.19 6.83 -3.86
CA ASP A 155 -7.74 6.02 -4.94
C ASP A 155 -7.30 4.55 -4.75
N GLY A 156 -7.92 3.64 -5.50
CA GLY A 156 -7.57 2.24 -5.50
C GLY A 156 -8.38 1.43 -6.51
N LYS A 157 -7.91 0.24 -6.81
CA LYS A 157 -8.60 -0.62 -7.77
C LYS A 157 -8.36 -2.08 -7.47
N ASN A 158 -9.40 -2.87 -7.68
CA ASN A 158 -9.47 -4.31 -7.59
C ASN A 158 -9.32 -4.85 -6.15
N ALA A 159 -9.90 -6.01 -5.93
CA ALA A 159 -9.82 -6.71 -4.65
C ALA A 159 -8.40 -7.15 -4.35
N CYS A 160 -7.98 -6.97 -3.11
CA CYS A 160 -6.77 -7.60 -2.63
C CYS A 160 -7.00 -9.11 -2.52
N PRO A 161 -6.02 -9.95 -2.84
CA PRO A 161 -6.14 -11.39 -2.63
C PRO A 161 -6.52 -11.72 -1.18
N PRO A 162 -7.26 -12.80 -0.93
CA PRO A 162 -7.49 -13.28 0.43
C PRO A 162 -6.16 -13.74 1.07
N ASN A 163 -6.06 -13.65 2.40
CA ASN A 163 -4.93 -14.21 3.13
C ASN A 163 -4.86 -15.73 2.91
N ASP A 164 -3.68 -16.30 3.06
CA ASP A 164 -3.44 -17.76 3.04
C ASP A 164 -3.87 -18.48 1.74
N VAL A 165 -4.02 -17.75 0.64
CA VAL A 165 -4.40 -18.33 -0.65
C VAL A 165 -3.21 -18.98 -1.39
N GLY A 166 -2.02 -18.94 -0.83
CA GLY A 166 -0.78 -19.46 -1.42
C GLY A 166 -0.06 -18.44 -2.29
N GLY A 167 -0.08 -17.19 -1.88
CA GLY A 167 0.60 -16.09 -2.54
C GLY A 167 0.04 -15.79 -3.92
N ILE A 168 0.84 -15.10 -4.74
CA ILE A 168 0.41 -14.68 -6.09
C ILE A 168 0.10 -15.86 -7.04
N HIS A 169 0.71 -17.03 -6.79
CA HIS A 169 0.46 -18.22 -7.58
C HIS A 169 -0.89 -18.84 -7.21
N GLY A 170 -1.16 -19.07 -5.93
CA GLY A 170 -2.45 -19.59 -5.47
C GLY A 170 -3.60 -18.66 -5.82
N TYR A 171 -3.40 -17.34 -5.71
CA TYR A 171 -4.40 -16.36 -6.16
C TYR A 171 -4.73 -16.48 -7.64
N LYS A 172 -3.73 -16.66 -8.50
CA LYS A 172 -3.96 -16.86 -9.94
C LYS A 172 -4.70 -18.16 -10.24
N GLU A 173 -4.37 -19.23 -9.53
CA GLU A 173 -5.06 -20.51 -9.68
C GLU A 173 -6.52 -20.41 -9.22
N MET A 174 -6.77 -19.84 -8.05
CA MET A 174 -8.12 -19.55 -7.57
C MET A 174 -8.94 -18.76 -8.60
N LEU A 175 -8.37 -17.67 -9.16
CA LEU A 175 -9.07 -16.86 -10.16
C LEU A 175 -9.33 -17.63 -11.46
N LYS A 176 -8.42 -18.52 -11.86
CA LYS A 176 -8.60 -19.37 -13.03
C LYS A 176 -9.76 -20.33 -12.83
N VAL A 177 -9.77 -21.09 -11.74
CA VAL A 177 -10.85 -22.02 -11.38
C VAL A 177 -12.21 -21.32 -11.39
N ILE A 178 -12.32 -20.20 -10.65
CA ILE A 178 -13.58 -19.44 -10.54
C ILE A 178 -14.05 -18.88 -11.89
N LYS A 179 -13.14 -18.57 -12.83
CA LYS A 179 -13.50 -18.01 -14.14
C LYS A 179 -13.84 -19.09 -15.18
N GLU A 180 -13.14 -20.21 -15.16
CA GLU A 180 -13.36 -21.29 -16.12
C GLU A 180 -14.67 -22.03 -15.84
N ASP A 181 -14.95 -22.35 -14.60
CA ASP A 181 -16.20 -23.00 -14.17
C ASP A 181 -16.62 -22.56 -12.78
N PRO A 182 -17.40 -21.44 -12.67
CA PRO A 182 -17.81 -20.85 -11.39
C PRO A 182 -18.77 -21.74 -10.59
N ASP A 183 -19.33 -22.79 -11.17
CA ASP A 183 -20.24 -23.72 -10.53
C ASP A 183 -19.61 -25.10 -10.28
N SER A 184 -18.30 -25.27 -10.56
CA SER A 184 -17.54 -26.48 -10.24
C SER A 184 -17.43 -26.73 -8.75
N GLU A 185 -17.20 -27.98 -8.36
CA GLU A 185 -16.93 -28.36 -6.96
C GLU A 185 -15.74 -27.58 -6.39
N GLU A 186 -14.67 -27.44 -7.17
CA GLU A 186 -13.45 -26.71 -6.79
C GLU A 186 -13.72 -25.22 -6.59
N ALA A 187 -14.56 -24.58 -7.43
CA ALA A 187 -14.96 -23.18 -7.22
C ALA A 187 -15.81 -23.02 -5.93
N TRP A 188 -16.66 -24.01 -5.64
CA TRP A 188 -17.46 -24.02 -4.42
C TRP A 188 -16.62 -24.22 -3.16
N GLU A 189 -15.50 -24.95 -3.22
CA GLU A 189 -14.53 -25.02 -2.10
C GLU A 189 -13.95 -23.65 -1.80
N TYR A 190 -13.53 -22.88 -2.81
CA TYR A 190 -13.08 -21.50 -2.63
C TYR A 190 -14.17 -20.61 -2.04
N TYR A 191 -15.39 -20.65 -2.57
CA TYR A 191 -16.51 -19.83 -2.04
C TYR A 191 -16.87 -20.18 -0.60
N THR A 192 -16.79 -21.44 -0.24
CA THR A 192 -17.04 -21.92 1.14
C THR A 192 -15.96 -21.38 2.08
N TRP A 193 -14.69 -21.46 1.66
CA TRP A 193 -13.59 -20.93 2.44
C TRP A 193 -13.64 -19.41 2.59
N LEU A 194 -13.99 -18.69 1.53
CA LEU A 194 -14.12 -17.22 1.54
C LEU A 194 -15.41 -16.72 2.19
N GLY A 195 -16.39 -17.59 2.44
CA GLY A 195 -17.71 -17.23 2.94
C GLY A 195 -18.60 -16.49 1.93
N SER A 196 -18.13 -16.28 0.70
CA SER A 196 -18.88 -15.60 -0.37
C SER A 196 -18.28 -15.87 -1.75
N LYS A 197 -19.04 -15.57 -2.82
CA LYS A 197 -18.49 -15.54 -4.18
C LYS A 197 -17.48 -14.40 -4.30
N TRP A 198 -16.32 -14.71 -4.89
CA TRP A 198 -15.23 -13.75 -5.08
C TRP A 198 -15.46 -12.80 -6.26
N ASN A 199 -15.18 -11.53 -6.06
CA ASN A 199 -15.18 -10.54 -7.12
C ASN A 199 -13.85 -9.77 -7.15
N GLU A 200 -12.96 -10.16 -8.04
CA GLU A 200 -11.62 -9.59 -8.17
C GLU A 200 -11.60 -8.09 -8.55
N LYS A 201 -12.73 -7.56 -9.00
CA LYS A 201 -12.87 -6.13 -9.36
C LYS A 201 -13.42 -5.28 -8.22
N PHE A 202 -13.89 -5.90 -7.16
CA PHE A 202 -14.44 -5.17 -6.03
C PHE A 202 -13.32 -4.55 -5.18
N PHE A 203 -13.43 -3.25 -4.91
CA PHE A 203 -12.59 -2.55 -3.96
C PHE A 203 -13.47 -1.79 -2.97
N PRO A 204 -13.46 -2.13 -1.68
CA PRO A 204 -14.29 -1.48 -0.66
C PRO A 204 -13.68 -0.14 -0.24
N ALA A 205 -13.69 0.85 -1.15
CA ALA A 205 -13.01 2.13 -0.97
C ALA A 205 -13.49 2.90 0.26
N ILE A 206 -14.80 2.86 0.55
CA ILE A 206 -15.39 3.57 1.70
C ILE A 206 -14.90 2.93 3.00
N ASP A 207 -14.97 1.61 3.12
CA ASP A 207 -14.55 0.89 4.34
C ASP A 207 -13.05 1.08 4.57
N THR A 208 -12.25 0.98 3.51
CA THR A 208 -10.81 1.24 3.56
C THR A 208 -10.50 2.68 4.00
N ALA A 209 -11.23 3.66 3.48
CA ALA A 209 -11.05 5.07 3.87
C ALA A 209 -11.42 5.30 5.34
N ILE A 210 -12.49 4.67 5.82
CA ILE A 210 -12.90 4.73 7.24
C ILE A 210 -11.80 4.13 8.12
N ALA A 211 -11.32 2.92 7.79
CA ALA A 211 -10.28 2.24 8.55
C ALA A 211 -8.98 3.05 8.63
N LEU A 212 -8.54 3.65 7.52
CA LEU A 212 -7.37 4.53 7.51
C LEU A 212 -7.59 5.84 8.28
N ASN A 213 -8.81 6.38 8.25
CA ASN A 213 -9.14 7.58 9.03
C ASN A 213 -9.12 7.32 10.55
N GLU A 214 -9.50 6.13 10.99
CA GLU A 214 -9.44 5.76 12.40
C GLU A 214 -8.01 5.78 12.94
N LEU A 215 -7.00 5.51 12.11
CA LEU A 215 -5.59 5.60 12.50
C LEU A 215 -5.19 7.01 12.91
N ASN A 216 -5.77 8.03 12.30
CA ASN A 216 -5.49 9.43 12.64
C ASN A 216 -5.96 9.81 14.05
N CYS A 217 -6.84 9.01 14.65
CA CYS A 217 -7.36 9.20 16.00
C CYS A 217 -6.62 8.39 17.07
N LYS A 218 -5.71 7.49 16.66
CA LYS A 218 -4.98 6.61 17.58
C LYS A 218 -3.59 7.18 17.87
N PRO A 219 -3.27 7.57 19.12
CA PRO A 219 -1.97 8.16 19.48
C PRO A 219 -0.76 7.28 19.17
N SER A 220 -0.94 5.95 19.17
CA SER A 220 0.12 4.97 18.96
C SER A 220 0.56 4.80 17.49
N VAL A 221 -0.24 5.29 16.54
CA VAL A 221 0.03 5.20 15.10
C VAL A 221 0.38 6.57 14.52
N ASN A 222 0.11 7.64 15.29
CA ASN A 222 0.47 8.99 14.86
C ASN A 222 1.95 9.25 15.18
N PRO A 223 2.85 9.30 14.18
CA PRO A 223 4.31 9.43 14.40
C PRO A 223 4.74 10.82 14.86
N VAL A 224 3.79 11.72 15.17
CA VAL A 224 4.02 13.15 15.43
C VAL A 224 3.73 13.54 16.87
N LEU A 225 3.41 12.59 17.75
CA LEU A 225 3.27 12.83 19.19
C LEU A 225 4.44 12.24 19.98
#